data_91e04cfbaf167afb021147698d648674
#
_entry.id   91e04cfbaf167afb021147698d648674
#
_cell.length_a   1.000
_cell.length_b   1.000
_cell.length_c   1.000
_cell.angle_alpha   90.00
_cell.angle_beta   90.00
_cell.angle_gamma   90.00
#
_symmetry.space_group_name_H-M   'P 1'
#
loop_
_entity.id
_entity.type
_entity.pdbx_description
1 polymer ?
#
loop_
_entity_poly.entity_id
_entity_poly.type
_entity_poly.pdbx_seq_one_letter_code
_entity_poly.pdbx_strand_id
1 'polypeptide(L)'
;LYNQSVTQLMKHHRYVRQVAKNELSEFETFPVLQAIAELELGPCHIDLGRLATKFMDDEATSQMSPEAFVARECQSVLGASAPPIAEPQDVVLYGFGRIGRLLARLLIEKTGSGGQLRLRAIVVRKSSGDDLLKRASLLRRDSIHGSFQGTIRVDEENECIIANGNVIRVINAPSPDQVDYESYGIHNALIIAVSYTHLRAHET
;
A
#
# COMPACT_ATOMS: atom_id res chain seq x y z
N LEU A 1 4.40 0.05 8.97
CA LEU A 1 3.39 1.12 9.06
C LEU A 1 2.46 1.18 7.84
N TYR A 2 2.80 0.52 6.74
CA TYR A 2 1.93 0.44 5.57
C TYR A 2 0.60 -0.23 5.93
N ASN A 3 -0.48 0.24 5.31
CA ASN A 3 -1.83 -0.31 5.49
C ASN A 3 -2.41 -0.16 6.91
N GLN A 4 -1.86 0.73 7.72
CA GLN A 4 -2.40 1.04 9.04
C GLN A 4 -3.16 2.37 9.01
N SER A 5 -4.31 2.43 9.65
CA SER A 5 -4.99 3.70 9.89
C SER A 5 -4.34 4.43 11.06
N VAL A 6 -4.50 5.75 11.12
CA VAL A 6 -4.02 6.56 12.26
C VAL A 6 -4.56 6.00 13.58
N THR A 7 -5.83 5.62 13.63
CA THR A 7 -6.45 5.03 14.83
C THR A 7 -5.77 3.72 15.25
N GLN A 8 -5.35 2.90 14.29
CA GLN A 8 -4.62 1.66 14.59
C GLN A 8 -3.22 1.95 15.13
N LEU A 9 -2.50 2.90 14.52
CA LEU A 9 -1.18 3.32 15.02
C LEU A 9 -1.27 3.83 16.46
N MET A 10 -2.24 4.69 16.77
CA MET A 10 -2.47 5.19 18.12
C MET A 10 -2.84 4.07 19.12
N LYS A 11 -3.62 3.07 18.68
CA LYS A 11 -3.91 1.88 19.51
C LYS A 11 -2.67 1.05 19.78
N HIS A 12 -1.79 0.88 18.79
CA HIS A 12 -0.55 0.15 18.96
C HIS A 12 0.37 0.85 19.97
N HIS A 13 0.55 2.16 19.89
CA HIS A 13 1.32 2.91 20.90
C HIS A 13 0.74 2.77 22.31
N ARG A 14 -0.60 2.89 22.45
CA ARG A 14 -1.28 2.68 23.72
C ARG A 14 -1.05 1.27 24.28
N TYR A 15 -1.16 0.25 23.41
CA TYR A 15 -0.96 -1.14 23.80
C TYR A 15 0.49 -1.39 24.26
N VAL A 16 1.46 -0.91 23.50
CA VAL A 16 2.88 -1.04 23.86
C VAL A 16 3.19 -0.40 25.20
N ARG A 17 2.68 0.82 25.46
CA ARG A 17 2.83 1.48 26.78
C ARG A 17 2.28 0.63 27.93
N GLN A 18 1.14 -0.02 27.73
CA GLN A 18 0.52 -0.85 28.76
C GLN A 18 1.29 -2.15 29.02
N VAL A 19 1.80 -2.80 27.97
CA VAL A 19 2.45 -4.11 28.05
C VAL A 19 3.92 -3.98 28.39
N ALA A 20 4.64 -3.10 27.73
CA ALA A 20 6.07 -2.93 27.94
C ALA A 20 6.43 -1.96 29.08
N LYS A 21 5.41 -1.32 29.68
CA LYS A 21 5.56 -0.33 30.77
C LYS A 21 6.57 0.80 30.41
N ASN A 22 6.62 1.17 29.15
CA ASN A 22 7.42 2.29 28.66
C ASN A 22 6.50 3.46 28.28
N GLU A 23 7.08 4.64 28.13
CA GLU A 23 6.36 5.86 27.75
C GLU A 23 6.39 6.11 26.24
N LEU A 24 6.67 5.08 25.43
CA LEU A 24 6.78 5.19 24.00
C LEU A 24 5.49 5.71 23.38
N SER A 25 5.57 6.85 22.72
CA SER A 25 4.46 7.50 22.01
C SER A 25 4.85 7.80 20.57
N GLU A 26 3.92 8.42 19.84
CA GLU A 26 4.17 8.92 18.50
C GLU A 26 5.27 9.99 18.46
N PHE A 27 5.48 10.72 19.54
CA PHE A 27 6.50 11.79 19.60
C PHE A 27 7.91 11.21 19.63
N GLU A 28 8.12 10.10 20.29
CA GLU A 28 9.41 9.41 20.35
C GLU A 28 9.66 8.56 19.09
N THR A 29 8.61 7.95 18.53
CA THR A 29 8.76 7.09 17.36
C THR A 29 8.88 7.87 16.05
N PHE A 30 8.29 9.06 15.95
CA PHE A 30 8.24 9.83 14.71
C PHE A 30 9.63 10.30 14.24
N PRO A 31 10.51 10.86 15.06
CA PRO A 31 11.86 11.24 14.64
C PRO A 31 12.68 10.06 14.11
N VAL A 32 12.55 8.90 14.77
CA VAL A 32 13.22 7.66 14.32
C VAL A 32 12.65 7.17 12.99
N LEU A 33 11.33 7.26 12.81
CA LEU A 33 10.69 6.91 11.54
C LEU A 33 11.12 7.84 10.41
N GLN A 34 11.22 9.14 10.69
CA GLN A 34 11.67 10.13 9.71
C GLN A 34 13.11 9.83 9.28
N ALA A 35 14.00 9.57 10.23
CA ALA A 35 15.37 9.19 9.94
C ALA A 35 15.47 7.90 9.09
N ILE A 36 14.62 6.90 9.37
CA ILE A 36 14.53 5.68 8.54
C ILE A 36 14.10 6.02 7.10
N ALA A 37 13.13 6.93 6.94
CA ALA A 37 12.60 7.29 5.63
C ALA A 37 13.59 8.06 4.75
N GLU A 38 14.57 8.72 5.35
CA GLU A 38 15.62 9.46 4.65
C GLU A 38 16.80 8.57 4.23
N LEU A 39 16.87 7.32 4.74
CA LEU A 39 17.92 6.37 4.39
C LEU A 39 17.53 5.49 3.20
N GLU A 40 18.49 5.26 2.32
CA GLU A 40 18.38 4.26 1.25
C GLU A 40 18.62 2.85 1.81
N LEU A 41 17.57 2.27 2.39
CA LEU A 41 17.61 0.94 2.96
C LEU A 41 17.24 -0.12 1.92
N GLY A 42 17.98 -1.21 1.90
CA GLY A 42 17.58 -2.43 1.21
C GLY A 42 16.32 -3.07 1.82
N PRO A 43 15.76 -4.11 1.16
CA PRO A 43 14.59 -4.83 1.69
C PRO A 43 14.87 -5.38 3.09
N CYS A 44 14.19 -4.84 4.10
CA CYS A 44 14.37 -5.26 5.49
C CYS A 44 13.08 -5.09 6.30
N HIS A 45 13.03 -5.75 7.45
CA HIS A 45 12.00 -5.56 8.46
C HIS A 45 12.57 -4.79 9.66
N ILE A 46 11.98 -3.64 9.96
CA ILE A 46 12.39 -2.80 11.10
C ILE A 46 11.24 -2.74 12.11
N ASP A 47 11.54 -3.13 13.34
CA ASP A 47 10.66 -2.89 14.48
C ASP A 47 10.92 -1.47 15.01
N LEU A 48 10.05 -0.54 14.59
CA LEU A 48 10.15 0.87 14.95
C LEU A 48 10.08 1.09 16.46
N GLY A 49 9.19 0.35 17.15
CA GLY A 49 9.04 0.49 18.60
C GLY A 49 10.31 0.09 19.35
N ARG A 50 10.90 -1.05 18.99
CA ARG A 50 12.15 -1.52 19.58
C ARG A 50 13.31 -0.57 19.29
N LEU A 51 13.38 -0.04 18.08
CA LEU A 51 14.43 0.89 17.68
C LEU A 51 14.31 2.22 18.45
N ALA A 52 13.09 2.76 18.56
CA ALA A 52 12.83 3.98 19.32
C ALA A 52 13.12 3.80 20.83
N THR A 53 12.72 2.68 21.42
CA THR A 53 13.06 2.36 22.83
C THR A 53 14.57 2.32 23.03
N LYS A 54 15.29 1.66 22.12
CA LYS A 54 16.77 1.60 22.19
C LYS A 54 17.40 2.99 22.08
N PHE A 55 16.82 3.88 21.26
CA PHE A 55 17.29 5.26 21.13
C PHE A 55 17.11 6.07 22.41
N MET A 56 16.00 5.83 23.14
CA MET A 56 15.69 6.53 24.39
C MET A 56 16.48 6.01 25.60
N ASP A 57 16.67 4.68 25.70
CA ASP A 57 17.20 4.03 26.90
C ASP A 57 18.72 4.01 26.96
N ASP A 58 19.42 4.22 25.84
CA ASP A 58 20.87 4.15 25.75
C ASP A 58 21.49 5.55 25.97
N GLU A 59 22.13 5.75 27.12
CA GLU A 59 22.85 7.01 27.46
C GLU A 59 23.87 7.41 26.39
N ALA A 60 24.49 6.44 25.73
CA ALA A 60 25.43 6.70 24.62
C ALA A 60 24.76 7.25 23.38
N THR A 61 23.46 7.02 23.21
CA THR A 61 22.67 7.50 22.07
C THR A 61 21.96 8.82 22.35
N SER A 62 21.80 9.19 23.62
CA SER A 62 21.11 10.44 24.02
C SER A 62 21.78 11.72 23.48
N GLN A 63 23.05 11.63 23.09
CA GLN A 63 23.81 12.71 22.46
C GLN A 63 23.87 12.60 20.92
N MET A 64 23.32 11.55 20.33
CA MET A 64 23.29 11.35 18.88
C MET A 64 22.00 11.93 18.28
N SER A 65 22.10 12.39 17.03
CA SER A 65 20.86 12.67 16.29
C SER A 65 20.14 11.37 15.91
N PRO A 66 18.81 11.39 15.73
CA PRO A 66 18.06 10.22 15.25
C PRO A 66 18.63 9.64 13.96
N GLU A 67 19.09 10.49 13.03
CA GLU A 67 19.65 10.10 11.74
C GLU A 67 20.96 9.31 11.94
N ALA A 68 21.87 9.81 12.77
CA ALA A 68 23.15 9.15 13.07
C ALA A 68 22.93 7.81 13.78
N PHE A 69 21.98 7.77 14.71
CA PHE A 69 21.60 6.55 15.41
C PHE A 69 21.03 5.49 14.44
N VAL A 70 20.04 5.87 13.63
CA VAL A 70 19.41 4.95 12.68
C VAL A 70 20.40 4.46 11.63
N ALA A 71 21.26 5.34 11.09
CA ALA A 71 22.31 4.95 10.15
C ALA A 71 23.26 3.90 10.78
N ARG A 72 23.62 4.05 12.05
CA ARG A 72 24.43 3.06 12.77
C ARG A 72 23.72 1.72 12.92
N GLU A 73 22.47 1.74 13.38
CA GLU A 73 21.71 0.51 13.65
C GLU A 73 21.33 -0.23 12.35
N CYS A 74 21.14 0.50 11.25
CA CYS A 74 20.77 -0.05 9.95
C CYS A 74 21.98 -0.27 9.02
N GLN A 75 23.22 -0.13 9.49
CA GLN A 75 24.42 -0.20 8.67
C GLN A 75 24.50 -1.47 7.79
N SER A 76 24.02 -2.61 8.32
CA SER A 76 24.05 -3.90 7.60
C SER A 76 23.08 -3.96 6.40
N VAL A 77 22.11 -3.05 6.34
CA VAL A 77 21.09 -3.00 5.28
C VAL A 77 21.14 -1.72 4.45
N LEU A 78 22.10 -0.81 4.76
CA LEU A 78 22.38 0.35 3.96
C LEU A 78 22.98 -0.06 2.61
N GLY A 79 22.40 0.43 1.51
CA GLY A 79 22.91 0.16 0.16
C GLY A 79 22.84 -1.31 -0.28
N ALA A 80 22.18 -2.16 0.51
CA ALA A 80 22.06 -3.56 0.19
C ALA A 80 21.10 -3.76 -0.99
N SER A 81 21.62 -4.43 -2.00
CA SER A 81 21.01 -4.99 -3.23
C SER A 81 19.69 -4.38 -3.73
N ALA A 82 19.70 -4.01 -5.00
CA ALA A 82 18.51 -3.68 -5.78
C ALA A 82 17.34 -4.64 -5.48
N PRO A 83 16.11 -4.15 -5.47
CA PRO A 83 14.93 -5.01 -5.30
C PRO A 83 14.95 -6.12 -6.36
N PRO A 84 14.41 -7.32 -6.05
CA PRO A 84 14.44 -8.46 -6.97
C PRO A 84 13.74 -8.21 -8.31
N ILE A 85 12.96 -7.13 -8.39
CA ILE A 85 12.34 -6.64 -9.61
C ILE A 85 12.89 -5.22 -9.84
N ALA A 86 13.66 -5.06 -10.92
CA ALA A 86 14.30 -3.78 -11.26
C ALA A 86 13.29 -2.66 -11.55
N GLU A 87 12.13 -3.01 -12.11
CA GLU A 87 11.03 -2.10 -12.37
C GLU A 87 9.73 -2.66 -11.80
N PRO A 88 8.90 -1.83 -11.12
CA PRO A 88 7.60 -2.27 -10.63
C PRO A 88 6.71 -2.72 -11.79
N GLN A 89 6.07 -3.87 -11.63
CA GLN A 89 5.10 -4.34 -12.61
C GLN A 89 3.71 -3.78 -12.31
N ASP A 90 3.15 -3.10 -13.28
CA ASP A 90 1.79 -2.57 -13.20
C ASP A 90 0.76 -3.72 -13.31
N VAL A 91 -0.25 -3.70 -12.48
CA VAL A 91 -1.35 -4.66 -12.49
C VAL A 91 -2.64 -3.94 -12.85
N VAL A 92 -3.40 -4.52 -13.76
CA VAL A 92 -4.73 -4.08 -14.15
C VAL A 92 -5.74 -5.18 -13.83
N LEU A 93 -6.78 -4.87 -13.08
CA LEU A 93 -7.87 -5.80 -12.82
C LEU A 93 -9.03 -5.54 -13.79
N TYR A 94 -9.42 -6.53 -14.57
CA TYR A 94 -10.65 -6.49 -15.35
C TYR A 94 -11.79 -7.16 -14.58
N GLY A 95 -12.74 -6.34 -14.14
CA GLY A 95 -13.85 -6.74 -13.29
C GLY A 95 -13.61 -6.40 -11.80
N PHE A 96 -14.66 -5.87 -11.17
CA PHE A 96 -14.62 -5.44 -9.77
C PHE A 96 -15.79 -6.00 -8.96
N GLY A 97 -16.05 -7.29 -9.18
CA GLY A 97 -16.96 -8.10 -8.39
C GLY A 97 -16.35 -8.47 -7.04
N ARG A 98 -16.88 -9.50 -6.39
CA ARG A 98 -16.37 -9.96 -5.07
C ARG A 98 -14.90 -10.34 -5.15
N ILE A 99 -14.52 -11.20 -6.09
CA ILE A 99 -13.13 -11.67 -6.26
C ILE A 99 -12.21 -10.49 -6.62
N GLY A 100 -12.62 -9.62 -7.57
CA GLY A 100 -11.82 -8.45 -7.95
C GLY A 100 -11.52 -7.52 -6.77
N ARG A 101 -12.50 -7.28 -5.90
CA ARG A 101 -12.28 -6.46 -4.69
C ARG A 101 -11.32 -7.11 -3.69
N LEU A 102 -11.42 -8.41 -3.50
CA LEU A 102 -10.50 -9.12 -2.60
C LEU A 102 -9.08 -9.12 -3.15
N LEU A 103 -8.93 -9.35 -4.45
CA LEU A 103 -7.63 -9.31 -5.11
C LEU A 103 -7.04 -7.89 -5.09
N ALA A 104 -7.87 -6.85 -5.30
CA ALA A 104 -7.44 -5.47 -5.15
C ALA A 104 -6.91 -5.18 -3.75
N ARG A 105 -7.62 -5.60 -2.68
CA ARG A 105 -7.16 -5.46 -1.30
C ARG A 105 -5.83 -6.16 -1.07
N LEU A 106 -5.70 -7.40 -1.56
CA LEU A 106 -4.47 -8.18 -1.42
C LEU A 106 -3.30 -7.51 -2.14
N LEU A 107 -3.50 -7.03 -3.36
CA LEU A 107 -2.48 -6.30 -4.11
C LEU A 107 -2.05 -5.03 -3.37
N ILE A 108 -2.99 -4.21 -2.89
CA ILE A 108 -2.70 -3.00 -2.13
C ILE A 108 -1.93 -3.33 -0.85
N GLU A 109 -2.32 -4.39 -0.14
CA GLU A 109 -1.63 -4.84 1.07
C GLU A 109 -0.20 -5.28 0.79
N LYS A 110 0.03 -6.00 -0.31
CA LYS A 110 1.34 -6.56 -0.68
C LYS A 110 2.25 -5.60 -1.45
N THR A 111 1.69 -4.51 -1.98
CA THR A 111 2.47 -3.52 -2.74
C THR A 111 3.60 -2.90 -1.91
N GLY A 112 3.41 -2.73 -0.61
CA GLY A 112 4.40 -2.09 0.26
C GLY A 112 4.74 -0.68 -0.24
N SER A 113 6.01 -0.43 -0.55
CA SER A 113 6.49 0.83 -1.15
C SER A 113 6.21 0.97 -2.65
N GLY A 114 5.56 -0.01 -3.29
CA GLY A 114 5.31 -0.01 -4.74
C GLY A 114 6.45 -0.57 -5.58
N GLY A 115 7.44 -1.19 -4.95
CA GLY A 115 8.63 -1.71 -5.63
C GLY A 115 8.45 -3.03 -6.36
N GLN A 116 7.29 -3.65 -6.30
CA GLN A 116 7.01 -4.94 -6.94
C GLN A 116 5.76 -4.86 -7.83
N LEU A 117 4.70 -5.57 -7.44
CA LEU A 117 3.41 -5.49 -8.11
C LEU A 117 2.63 -4.29 -7.56
N ARG A 118 2.10 -3.46 -8.43
CA ARG A 118 1.29 -2.31 -8.02
C ARG A 118 -0.02 -2.27 -8.82
N LEU A 119 -1.13 -2.22 -8.11
CA LEU A 119 -2.44 -2.06 -8.74
C LEU A 119 -2.57 -0.62 -9.26
N ARG A 120 -2.63 -0.48 -10.59
CA ARG A 120 -2.71 0.83 -11.28
C ARG A 120 -4.09 1.14 -11.81
N ALA A 121 -4.82 0.12 -12.27
CA ALA A 121 -6.15 0.34 -12.80
C ALA A 121 -7.10 -0.81 -12.51
N ILE A 122 -8.39 -0.45 -12.50
CA ILE A 122 -9.52 -1.35 -12.47
C ILE A 122 -10.36 -1.02 -13.70
N VAL A 123 -10.47 -1.96 -14.61
CA VAL A 123 -11.30 -1.84 -15.80
C VAL A 123 -12.65 -2.49 -15.55
N VAL A 124 -13.72 -1.75 -15.77
CA VAL A 124 -15.09 -2.19 -15.53
C VAL A 124 -16.01 -1.76 -16.66
N ARG A 125 -17.09 -2.47 -16.84
CA ARG A 125 -18.14 -2.02 -17.75
C ARG A 125 -18.91 -0.86 -17.11
N LYS A 126 -19.25 0.12 -17.92
CA LYS A 126 -20.04 1.28 -17.49
C LYS A 126 -21.38 0.80 -16.91
N SER A 127 -21.70 1.24 -15.72
CA SER A 127 -23.00 1.04 -15.10
C SER A 127 -23.71 2.39 -14.93
N SER A 128 -25.01 2.36 -14.70
CA SER A 128 -25.78 3.58 -14.44
C SER A 128 -25.48 4.12 -13.04
N GLY A 129 -25.15 5.41 -12.92
CA GLY A 129 -24.93 6.13 -11.66
C GLY A 129 -23.49 6.42 -11.35
N ASP A 130 -23.24 6.95 -10.15
CA ASP A 130 -21.91 7.27 -9.63
C ASP A 130 -21.13 6.00 -9.28
N ASP A 131 -20.41 5.51 -10.28
CA ASP A 131 -19.75 4.23 -10.23
C ASP A 131 -18.48 4.28 -9.37
N LEU A 132 -17.80 5.44 -9.30
CA LEU A 132 -16.54 5.60 -8.59
C LEU A 132 -16.72 5.54 -7.08
N LEU A 133 -17.65 6.33 -6.51
CA LEU A 133 -17.97 6.33 -5.09
C LEU A 133 -18.51 4.98 -4.63
N LYS A 134 -19.36 4.35 -5.45
CA LYS A 134 -19.87 3.01 -5.18
C LYS A 134 -18.74 1.98 -5.10
N ARG A 135 -17.77 2.02 -6.03
CA ARG A 135 -16.64 1.10 -6.03
C ARG A 135 -15.70 1.33 -4.86
N ALA A 136 -15.43 2.57 -4.51
CA ALA A 136 -14.67 2.91 -3.31
C ALA A 136 -15.37 2.41 -2.04
N SER A 137 -16.69 2.55 -1.95
CA SER A 137 -17.48 2.01 -0.83
C SER A 137 -17.41 0.49 -0.75
N LEU A 138 -17.52 -0.19 -1.89
CA LEU A 138 -17.39 -1.64 -1.98
C LEU A 138 -15.97 -2.14 -1.66
N LEU A 139 -14.93 -1.38 -1.98
CA LEU A 139 -13.57 -1.69 -1.58
C LEU A 139 -13.39 -1.52 -0.06
N ARG A 140 -14.05 -0.52 0.51
CA ARG A 140 -13.96 -0.19 1.94
C ARG A 140 -14.59 -1.24 2.84
N ARG A 141 -15.68 -1.85 2.41
CA ARG A 141 -16.44 -2.83 3.21
C ARG A 141 -16.73 -4.10 2.42
N ASP A 142 -16.46 -5.23 3.02
CA ASP A 142 -16.88 -6.55 2.53
C ASP A 142 -17.58 -7.30 3.65
N SER A 143 -18.68 -7.97 3.31
CA SER A 143 -19.54 -8.65 4.31
C SER A 143 -18.88 -9.86 4.96
N ILE A 144 -17.92 -10.48 4.28
CA ILE A 144 -17.25 -11.70 4.74
C ILE A 144 -15.84 -11.38 5.28
N HIS A 145 -15.11 -10.52 4.57
CA HIS A 145 -13.70 -10.24 4.84
C HIS A 145 -13.48 -8.94 5.63
N GLY A 146 -14.56 -8.33 6.11
CA GLY A 146 -14.52 -7.16 6.96
C GLY A 146 -14.11 -5.87 6.24
N SER A 147 -13.68 -4.89 7.04
CA SER A 147 -13.28 -3.58 6.55
C SER A 147 -11.88 -3.59 5.95
N PHE A 148 -11.67 -2.72 4.94
CA PHE A 148 -10.34 -2.47 4.39
C PHE A 148 -9.41 -1.92 5.48
N GLN A 149 -8.18 -2.40 5.50
CA GLN A 149 -7.17 -1.93 6.44
C GLN A 149 -6.45 -0.71 5.86
N GLY A 150 -6.72 0.46 6.45
CA GLY A 150 -6.13 1.72 6.03
C GLY A 150 -7.13 2.76 5.54
N THR A 151 -6.67 3.63 4.63
CA THR A 151 -7.44 4.77 4.13
C THR A 151 -7.83 4.59 2.67
N ILE A 152 -9.06 5.00 2.33
CA ILE A 152 -9.54 5.07 0.96
C ILE A 152 -10.10 6.49 0.73
N ARG A 153 -9.60 7.17 -0.29
CA ARG A 153 -10.12 8.45 -0.79
C ARG A 153 -10.55 8.28 -2.24
N VAL A 154 -11.43 9.14 -2.68
CA VAL A 154 -11.88 9.23 -4.07
C VAL A 154 -11.44 10.56 -4.63
N ASP A 155 -10.87 10.55 -5.80
CA ASP A 155 -10.55 11.71 -6.60
C ASP A 155 -11.42 11.65 -7.87
N GLU A 156 -12.50 12.42 -7.86
CA GLU A 156 -13.49 12.42 -8.93
C GLU A 156 -12.97 13.10 -10.19
N GLU A 157 -12.11 14.12 -10.04
CA GLU A 157 -11.54 14.85 -11.17
C GLU A 157 -10.61 13.95 -12.00
N ASN A 158 -9.85 13.10 -11.34
CA ASN A 158 -8.91 12.18 -11.97
C ASN A 158 -9.48 10.76 -12.15
N GLU A 159 -10.76 10.53 -11.85
CA GLU A 159 -11.42 9.22 -11.92
C GLU A 159 -10.64 8.11 -11.25
N CYS A 160 -10.14 8.36 -10.03
CA CYS A 160 -9.32 7.39 -9.33
C CYS A 160 -9.71 7.18 -7.86
N ILE A 161 -9.34 6.00 -7.36
CA ILE A 161 -9.41 5.64 -5.95
C ILE A 161 -7.99 5.66 -5.39
N ILE A 162 -7.77 6.40 -4.32
CA ILE A 162 -6.50 6.44 -3.62
C ILE A 162 -6.62 5.56 -2.37
N ALA A 163 -5.98 4.41 -2.39
CA ALA A 163 -6.02 3.44 -1.30
C ALA A 163 -4.63 3.23 -0.72
N ASN A 164 -4.44 3.61 0.55
CA ASN A 164 -3.12 3.58 1.23
C ASN A 164 -2.00 4.25 0.41
N GLY A 165 -2.32 5.38 -0.26
CA GLY A 165 -1.38 6.08 -1.13
C GLY A 165 -1.26 5.52 -2.55
N ASN A 166 -1.81 4.34 -2.84
CA ASN A 166 -1.84 3.80 -4.20
C ASN A 166 -2.95 4.48 -5.01
N VAL A 167 -2.55 5.11 -6.12
CA VAL A 167 -3.49 5.74 -7.07
C VAL A 167 -3.97 4.68 -8.06
N ILE A 168 -5.24 4.36 -8.02
CA ILE A 168 -5.88 3.31 -8.82
C ILE A 168 -6.91 3.94 -9.73
N ARG A 169 -6.66 3.96 -11.03
CA ARG A 169 -7.60 4.46 -12.04
C ARG A 169 -8.80 3.54 -12.17
N VAL A 170 -9.99 4.11 -12.32
CA VAL A 170 -11.21 3.37 -12.64
C VAL A 170 -11.59 3.66 -14.08
N ILE A 171 -11.37 2.70 -14.96
CA ILE A 171 -11.52 2.85 -16.40
C ILE A 171 -12.80 2.12 -16.83
N ASN A 172 -13.65 2.82 -17.56
CA ASN A 172 -14.87 2.26 -18.10
C ASN A 172 -14.65 1.76 -19.53
N ALA A 173 -14.60 0.45 -19.71
CA ALA A 173 -14.47 -0.18 -21.04
C ALA A 173 -15.22 -1.50 -21.09
N PRO A 174 -15.75 -1.89 -22.27
CA PRO A 174 -16.48 -3.15 -22.44
C PRO A 174 -15.56 -4.36 -22.33
N SER A 175 -14.27 -4.21 -22.68
CA SER A 175 -13.27 -5.25 -22.61
C SER A 175 -11.87 -4.64 -22.36
N PRO A 176 -10.93 -5.41 -21.79
CA PRO A 176 -9.62 -4.88 -21.41
C PRO A 176 -8.71 -4.56 -22.60
N ASP A 177 -8.92 -5.17 -23.74
CA ASP A 177 -8.17 -4.92 -24.98
C ASP A 177 -8.53 -3.60 -25.68
N GLN A 178 -9.64 -2.97 -25.27
CA GLN A 178 -10.11 -1.70 -25.83
C GLN A 178 -9.62 -0.49 -25.02
N VAL A 179 -8.70 -0.68 -24.12
CA VAL A 179 -8.13 0.39 -23.29
C VAL A 179 -6.73 0.73 -23.76
N ASP A 180 -6.51 2.00 -24.04
CA ASP A 180 -5.16 2.54 -24.25
C ASP A 180 -4.48 2.77 -22.89
N TYR A 181 -3.79 1.76 -22.39
CA TYR A 181 -3.13 1.81 -21.09
C TYR A 181 -1.97 2.81 -21.05
N GLU A 182 -1.31 3.05 -22.17
CA GLU A 182 -0.17 3.97 -22.23
C GLU A 182 -0.61 5.41 -21.97
N SER A 183 -1.80 5.79 -22.42
CA SER A 183 -2.38 7.11 -22.13
C SER A 183 -2.60 7.38 -20.64
N TYR A 184 -2.72 6.33 -19.83
CA TYR A 184 -2.82 6.37 -18.38
C TYR A 184 -1.47 6.22 -17.65
N GLY A 185 -0.36 6.18 -18.40
CA GLY A 185 0.97 5.94 -17.85
C GLY A 185 1.14 4.55 -17.24
N ILE A 186 0.46 3.56 -17.81
CA ILE A 186 0.52 2.16 -17.40
C ILE A 186 1.30 1.40 -18.47
N HIS A 187 2.50 0.97 -18.12
CA HIS A 187 3.42 0.26 -19.01
C HIS A 187 3.65 -1.14 -18.50
N ASN A 188 3.90 -2.09 -19.42
CA ASN A 188 4.17 -3.50 -19.07
C ASN A 188 3.15 -4.09 -18.07
N ALA A 189 1.86 -3.90 -18.33
CA ALA A 189 0.81 -4.27 -17.40
C ALA A 189 0.49 -5.77 -17.42
N LEU A 190 0.40 -6.38 -16.25
CA LEU A 190 -0.24 -7.67 -16.05
C LEU A 190 -1.74 -7.47 -15.92
N ILE A 191 -2.51 -7.97 -16.89
CA ILE A 191 -3.97 -7.90 -16.85
C ILE A 191 -4.53 -9.17 -16.23
N ILE A 192 -5.26 -9.02 -15.12
CA ILE A 192 -5.91 -10.12 -14.42
C ILE A 192 -7.43 -9.99 -14.61
N ALA A 193 -8.01 -10.89 -15.40
CA ALA A 193 -9.45 -10.93 -15.64
C ALA A 193 -10.17 -11.71 -14.53
N VAL A 194 -11.01 -11.01 -13.77
CA VAL A 194 -11.80 -11.57 -12.66
C VAL A 194 -13.31 -11.42 -12.89
N SER A 195 -13.71 -11.31 -14.15
CA SER A 195 -15.12 -11.20 -14.54
C SER A 195 -15.65 -12.55 -15.01
N TYR A 196 -16.80 -12.95 -14.48
CA TYR A 196 -17.53 -14.17 -14.89
C TYR A 196 -18.23 -14.08 -16.24
N THR A 197 -18.05 -13.03 -16.99
CA THR A 197 -18.61 -12.98 -18.33
C THR A 197 -17.73 -13.76 -19.28
N HIS A 198 -18.30 -14.85 -19.78
CA HIS A 198 -17.81 -15.68 -20.86
C HIS A 198 -16.82 -14.95 -21.76
N LEU A 199 -15.53 -15.18 -21.57
CA LEU A 199 -14.61 -15.12 -22.67
C LEU A 199 -15.11 -16.23 -23.60
N ARG A 200 -15.85 -15.87 -24.66
CA ARG A 200 -16.09 -16.79 -25.75
C ARG A 200 -14.70 -17.17 -26.26
N ALA A 201 -14.29 -18.40 -25.98
CA ALA A 201 -13.24 -19.02 -26.75
C ALA A 201 -13.67 -18.89 -28.20
N HIS A 202 -12.93 -18.16 -29.00
CA HIS A 202 -13.04 -18.29 -30.45
C HIS A 202 -12.52 -19.69 -30.73
N GLU A 203 -13.47 -20.62 -30.89
CA GLU A 203 -13.18 -21.88 -31.56
C GLU A 203 -12.80 -21.53 -33.00
N THR A 204 -11.53 -21.73 -33.33
CA THR A 204 -11.01 -21.78 -34.68
C THR A 204 -11.34 -23.12 -35.28
#